data_be1071acb8c8fe900510de84acbad5b7
#
_entry.id   be1071acb8c8fe900510de84acbad5b7
#
_cell.length_a   1.000
_cell.length_b   1.000
_cell.length_c   1.000
_cell.angle_alpha   90.00
_cell.angle_beta   90.00
_cell.angle_gamma   90.00
#
_symmetry.space_group_name_H-M   'P 1'
#
loop_
_entity.id
_entity.type
_entity.pdbx_description
1 polymer ?
#
loop_
_entity_poly.entity_id
_entity_poly.type
_entity_poly.pdbx_seq_one_letter_code
_entity_poly.pdbx_strand_id
1 'polypeptide(L)'
;MALVPYVVEQTNRGERQYDIYSRLLNDRIIVLSDEVNDTTASLVVAQLLFLESQDSEKDISFYINSPGGSVTEGMAIYDTMQYIKCDVSTICMGMAASMGAFLLSSGEKGKRYALPNSEIMIHQPSGGAKGQATDIKIVADHILRTKAKLNKILSENTGKDIEIIAQDTERDNFMTAEEALEYGLVDKILYKR
;
A
#
# COMPACT_ATOMS: atom_id res chain seq x y z
N MET A 1 -14.16 6.99 -18.29
CA MET A 1 -14.49 5.98 -17.24
C MET A 1 -14.34 4.62 -17.86
N ALA A 2 -13.45 3.77 -17.37
CA ALA A 2 -13.29 2.41 -17.90
C ALA A 2 -14.56 1.60 -17.56
N LEU A 3 -15.01 0.76 -18.50
CA LEU A 3 -16.14 -0.14 -18.30
C LEU A 3 -15.69 -1.23 -17.31
N VAL A 4 -16.30 -1.29 -16.13
CA VAL A 4 -16.06 -2.38 -15.18
C VAL A 4 -16.89 -3.60 -15.61
N PRO A 5 -16.28 -4.75 -15.94
CA PRO A 5 -17.01 -5.92 -16.39
C PRO A 5 -17.83 -6.53 -15.24
N TYR A 6 -18.95 -7.15 -15.61
CA TYR A 6 -19.79 -7.92 -14.69
C TYR A 6 -19.58 -9.40 -14.91
N VAL A 7 -19.64 -10.19 -13.84
CA VAL A 7 -19.63 -11.64 -13.84
C VAL A 7 -20.92 -12.16 -13.24
N VAL A 8 -21.44 -13.28 -13.79
CA VAL A 8 -22.64 -13.94 -13.29
C VAL A 8 -22.23 -15.30 -12.71
N GLU A 9 -22.57 -15.53 -11.44
CA GLU A 9 -22.37 -16.81 -10.78
C GLU A 9 -23.69 -17.52 -10.57
N GLN A 10 -23.74 -18.80 -10.92
CA GLN A 10 -24.86 -19.67 -10.57
C GLN A 10 -24.66 -20.21 -9.17
N THR A 11 -25.63 -19.97 -8.31
CA THR A 11 -25.66 -20.49 -6.94
C THR A 11 -26.89 -21.38 -6.76
N ASN A 12 -26.92 -22.18 -5.69
CA ASN A 12 -28.09 -22.99 -5.32
C ASN A 12 -29.35 -22.15 -5.05
N ARG A 13 -29.25 -20.82 -5.00
CA ARG A 13 -30.35 -19.86 -4.78
C ARG A 13 -30.68 -19.00 -6.00
N GLY A 14 -30.11 -19.35 -7.17
CA GLY A 14 -30.25 -18.62 -8.43
C GLY A 14 -28.99 -17.90 -8.88
N GLU A 15 -29.12 -17.10 -9.91
CA GLU A 15 -28.03 -16.30 -10.45
C GLU A 15 -27.75 -15.06 -9.62
N ARG A 16 -26.46 -14.75 -9.39
CA ARG A 16 -25.99 -13.50 -8.78
C ARG A 16 -25.03 -12.81 -9.72
N GLN A 17 -25.25 -11.52 -9.92
CA GLN A 17 -24.42 -10.67 -10.70
C GLN A 17 -23.53 -9.81 -9.80
N TYR A 18 -22.23 -9.75 -10.10
CA TYR A 18 -21.25 -8.90 -9.43
C TYR A 18 -20.47 -8.11 -10.47
N ASP A 19 -20.05 -6.88 -10.17
CA ASP A 19 -18.91 -6.31 -10.85
C ASP A 19 -17.63 -7.06 -10.45
N ILE A 20 -16.57 -6.96 -11.27
CA ILE A 20 -15.35 -7.76 -11.05
C ILE A 20 -14.67 -7.46 -9.71
N TYR A 21 -14.68 -6.22 -9.24
CA TYR A 21 -14.06 -5.84 -7.96
C TYR A 21 -14.85 -6.40 -6.78
N SER A 22 -16.18 -6.29 -6.80
CA SER A 22 -17.06 -6.91 -5.80
C SER A 22 -16.92 -8.43 -5.78
N ARG A 23 -16.68 -9.05 -6.93
CA ARG A 23 -16.42 -10.49 -7.00
C ARG A 23 -15.09 -10.88 -6.36
N LEU A 24 -14.02 -10.11 -6.65
CA LEU A 24 -12.71 -10.32 -6.04
C LEU A 24 -12.74 -10.08 -4.52
N LEU A 25 -13.52 -9.09 -4.07
CA LEU A 25 -13.68 -8.80 -2.64
C LEU A 25 -14.28 -9.99 -1.88
N ASN A 26 -15.18 -10.76 -2.49
CA ASN A 26 -15.68 -12.01 -1.89
C ASN A 26 -14.57 -13.05 -1.65
N ASP A 27 -13.50 -13.01 -2.43
CA ASP A 27 -12.31 -13.84 -2.24
C ASP A 27 -11.25 -13.14 -1.36
N ARG A 28 -11.64 -12.08 -0.65
CA ARG A 28 -10.80 -11.27 0.23
C ARG A 28 -9.65 -10.57 -0.48
N ILE A 29 -9.86 -10.19 -1.73
CA ILE A 29 -8.89 -9.49 -2.58
C ILE A 29 -9.28 -8.02 -2.70
N ILE A 30 -8.37 -7.13 -2.30
CA ILE A 30 -8.45 -5.68 -2.50
C ILE A 30 -7.42 -5.30 -3.56
N VAL A 31 -7.77 -4.38 -4.45
CA VAL A 31 -6.87 -3.90 -5.51
C VAL A 31 -6.77 -2.38 -5.43
N LEU A 32 -5.56 -1.88 -5.21
CA LEU A 32 -5.18 -0.47 -5.36
C LEU A 32 -4.38 -0.32 -6.65
N SER A 33 -5.03 0.18 -7.71
CA SER A 33 -4.44 0.33 -9.05
C SER A 33 -4.42 1.78 -9.54
N ASP A 34 -4.37 2.73 -8.63
CA ASP A 34 -4.39 4.17 -8.92
C ASP A 34 -3.56 4.93 -7.87
N GLU A 35 -3.52 6.25 -7.99
CA GLU A 35 -2.92 7.14 -7.00
C GLU A 35 -3.60 7.01 -5.63
N VAL A 36 -2.81 7.12 -4.58
CA VAL A 36 -3.32 7.20 -3.19
C VAL A 36 -3.89 8.60 -2.94
N ASN A 37 -5.20 8.68 -2.86
CA ASN A 37 -5.96 9.90 -2.61
C ASN A 37 -7.15 9.63 -1.68
N ASP A 38 -7.96 10.65 -1.39
CA ASP A 38 -9.11 10.57 -0.49
C ASP A 38 -10.11 9.47 -0.89
N THR A 39 -10.39 9.36 -2.20
CA THR A 39 -11.35 8.39 -2.74
C THR A 39 -10.80 6.96 -2.65
N THR A 40 -9.58 6.72 -3.15
CA THR A 40 -8.98 5.38 -3.16
C THR A 40 -8.69 4.88 -1.75
N ALA A 41 -8.24 5.76 -0.85
CA ALA A 41 -8.00 5.41 0.54
C ALA A 41 -9.28 5.06 1.28
N SER A 42 -10.34 5.86 1.13
CA SER A 42 -11.64 5.59 1.73
C SER A 42 -12.21 4.24 1.28
N LEU A 43 -12.05 3.90 -0.01
CA LEU A 43 -12.50 2.60 -0.53
C LEU A 43 -11.69 1.44 0.05
N VAL A 44 -10.36 1.56 0.11
CA VAL A 44 -9.50 0.50 0.70
C VAL A 44 -9.82 0.31 2.17
N VAL A 45 -9.91 1.40 2.95
CA VAL A 45 -10.27 1.36 4.38
C VAL A 45 -11.62 0.68 4.60
N ALA A 46 -12.65 1.05 3.83
CA ALA A 46 -13.96 0.43 3.92
C ALA A 46 -13.93 -1.07 3.61
N GLN A 47 -13.15 -1.50 2.61
CA GLN A 47 -12.99 -2.91 2.24
C GLN A 47 -12.25 -3.70 3.34
N LEU A 48 -11.19 -3.13 3.93
CA LEU A 48 -10.45 -3.75 5.04
C LEU A 48 -11.40 -4.00 6.25
N LEU A 49 -12.12 -2.99 6.67
CA LEU A 49 -13.08 -3.09 7.78
C LEU A 49 -14.22 -4.06 7.47
N PHE A 50 -14.74 -4.05 6.25
CA PHE A 50 -15.75 -5.00 5.81
C PHE A 50 -15.24 -6.44 5.88
N LEU A 51 -14.07 -6.73 5.35
CA LEU A 51 -13.51 -8.08 5.34
C LEU A 51 -13.19 -8.58 6.74
N GLU A 52 -12.69 -7.71 7.64
CA GLU A 52 -12.51 -8.07 9.04
C GLU A 52 -13.85 -8.46 9.70
N SER A 53 -14.92 -7.69 9.45
CA SER A 53 -16.24 -7.98 10.01
C SER A 53 -16.84 -9.31 9.51
N GLN A 54 -16.42 -9.81 8.35
CA GLN A 54 -16.87 -11.09 7.80
C GLN A 54 -16.13 -12.28 8.43
N ASP A 55 -14.82 -12.16 8.61
CA ASP A 55 -13.98 -13.22 9.18
C ASP A 55 -12.63 -12.59 9.61
N SER A 56 -12.40 -12.46 10.90
CA SER A 56 -11.19 -11.83 11.45
C SER A 56 -9.96 -12.76 11.45
N GLU A 57 -10.14 -14.05 11.15
CA GLU A 57 -9.05 -15.04 11.21
C GLU A 57 -8.42 -15.32 9.84
N LYS A 58 -9.04 -14.86 8.76
CA LYS A 58 -8.55 -15.08 7.40
C LYS A 58 -7.78 -13.88 6.88
N ASP A 59 -6.69 -14.16 6.19
CA ASP A 59 -5.86 -13.17 5.52
C ASP A 59 -6.65 -12.35 4.50
N ILE A 60 -6.22 -11.12 4.32
CA ILE A 60 -6.66 -10.23 3.25
C ILE A 60 -5.52 -10.10 2.24
N SER A 61 -5.78 -10.29 0.94
CA SER A 61 -4.82 -10.10 -0.13
C SER A 61 -4.93 -8.68 -0.71
N PHE A 62 -3.95 -7.85 -0.47
CA PHE A 62 -3.92 -6.47 -0.93
C PHE A 62 -2.95 -6.30 -2.10
N TYR A 63 -3.47 -6.23 -3.31
CA TYR A 63 -2.72 -6.03 -4.54
C TYR A 63 -2.49 -4.54 -4.80
N ILE A 64 -1.22 -4.18 -5.06
CA ILE A 64 -0.78 -2.79 -5.22
C ILE A 64 -0.12 -2.61 -6.59
N ASN A 65 -0.67 -1.68 -7.39
CA ASN A 65 -0.09 -1.13 -8.60
C ASN A 65 -0.32 0.39 -8.57
N SER A 66 0.49 1.11 -7.82
CA SER A 66 0.25 2.53 -7.51
C SER A 66 1.53 3.34 -7.58
N PRO A 67 1.47 4.55 -8.18
CA PRO A 67 2.60 5.50 -8.15
C PRO A 67 2.79 6.16 -6.78
N GLY A 68 1.95 5.85 -5.80
CA GLY A 68 1.90 6.55 -4.51
C GLY A 68 0.88 7.67 -4.50
N GLY A 69 1.13 8.73 -3.74
CA GLY A 69 0.23 9.89 -3.63
C GLY A 69 0.22 10.49 -2.22
N SER A 70 -0.95 10.88 -1.74
CA SER A 70 -1.13 11.57 -0.45
C SER A 70 -0.62 10.73 0.74
N VAL A 71 0.30 11.29 1.50
CA VAL A 71 0.82 10.64 2.72
C VAL A 71 -0.27 10.51 3.78
N THR A 72 -1.13 11.51 3.95
CA THR A 72 -2.22 11.47 4.94
C THR A 72 -3.18 10.32 4.65
N GLU A 73 -3.57 10.18 3.40
CA GLU A 73 -4.49 9.13 2.93
C GLU A 73 -3.83 7.74 2.99
N GLY A 74 -2.54 7.66 2.62
CA GLY A 74 -1.77 6.44 2.77
C GLY A 74 -1.61 6.00 4.23
N MET A 75 -1.45 6.94 5.16
CA MET A 75 -1.42 6.63 6.59
C MET A 75 -2.77 6.14 7.12
N ALA A 76 -3.90 6.60 6.56
CA ALA A 76 -5.22 6.06 6.93
C ALA A 76 -5.34 4.57 6.53
N ILE A 77 -4.83 4.19 5.34
CA ILE A 77 -4.78 2.79 4.93
C ILE A 77 -3.85 2.00 5.85
N TYR A 78 -2.62 2.51 6.07
CA TYR A 78 -1.63 1.86 6.94
C TYR A 78 -2.16 1.60 8.35
N ASP A 79 -2.67 2.65 9.01
CA ASP A 79 -3.18 2.53 10.37
C ASP A 79 -4.36 1.52 10.42
N THR A 80 -5.20 1.46 9.38
CA THR A 80 -6.28 0.46 9.29
C THR A 80 -5.73 -0.96 9.12
N MET A 81 -4.72 -1.16 8.27
CA MET A 81 -4.05 -2.47 8.10
C MET A 81 -3.48 -2.97 9.43
N GLN A 82 -2.90 -2.07 10.25
CA GLN A 82 -2.33 -2.42 11.55
C GLN A 82 -3.40 -2.57 12.65
N TYR A 83 -4.56 -1.96 12.50
CA TYR A 83 -5.64 -1.94 13.50
C TYR A 83 -6.52 -3.18 13.46
N ILE A 84 -6.81 -3.71 12.26
CA ILE A 84 -7.64 -4.90 12.06
C ILE A 84 -6.92 -6.16 12.54
N LYS A 85 -7.67 -7.20 12.86
CA LYS A 85 -7.12 -8.48 13.34
C LYS A 85 -6.62 -9.38 12.22
N CYS A 86 -7.15 -9.21 11.00
CA CYS A 86 -6.73 -9.99 9.85
C CYS A 86 -5.28 -9.65 9.48
N ASP A 87 -4.47 -10.64 9.16
CA ASP A 87 -3.20 -10.40 8.48
C ASP A 87 -3.45 -9.87 7.07
N VAL A 88 -2.76 -8.78 6.75
CA VAL A 88 -2.83 -8.20 5.40
C VAL A 88 -1.60 -8.63 4.61
N SER A 89 -1.80 -9.53 3.66
CA SER A 89 -0.79 -9.91 2.68
C SER A 89 -0.73 -8.87 1.57
N THR A 90 0.44 -8.28 1.30
CA THR A 90 0.63 -7.28 0.26
C THR A 90 1.33 -7.85 -0.95
N ILE A 91 0.87 -7.49 -2.15
CA ILE A 91 1.41 -8.02 -3.42
C ILE A 91 1.63 -6.87 -4.40
N CYS A 92 2.88 -6.60 -4.76
CA CYS A 92 3.19 -5.65 -5.84
C CYS A 92 2.98 -6.30 -7.20
N MET A 93 2.21 -5.62 -8.08
CA MET A 93 2.06 -5.96 -9.49
C MET A 93 2.25 -4.69 -10.32
N GLY A 94 3.17 -4.71 -11.29
CA GLY A 94 3.55 -3.53 -12.06
C GLY A 94 4.44 -2.60 -11.27
N MET A 95 3.87 -1.69 -10.48
CA MET A 95 4.66 -0.71 -9.71
C MET A 95 4.09 -0.49 -8.31
N ALA A 96 4.97 -0.36 -7.33
CA ALA A 96 4.65 0.21 -6.03
C ALA A 96 5.66 1.32 -5.73
N ALA A 97 5.26 2.58 -5.91
CA ALA A 97 6.13 3.73 -5.71
C ALA A 97 5.66 4.61 -4.55
N SER A 98 6.61 5.27 -3.85
CA SER A 98 6.31 6.25 -2.80
C SER A 98 5.37 5.66 -1.72
N MET A 99 4.18 6.24 -1.51
CA MET A 99 3.19 5.66 -0.59
C MET A 99 2.75 4.25 -0.99
N GLY A 100 2.82 3.87 -2.26
CA GLY A 100 2.57 2.49 -2.70
C GLY A 100 3.63 1.52 -2.17
N ALA A 101 4.91 1.88 -2.23
CA ALA A 101 6.01 1.08 -1.65
C ALA A 101 5.93 1.03 -0.12
N PHE A 102 5.54 2.14 0.50
CA PHE A 102 5.31 2.20 1.95
C PHE A 102 4.23 1.19 2.37
N LEU A 103 3.07 1.20 1.71
CA LEU A 103 1.97 0.26 1.97
C LEU A 103 2.36 -1.19 1.67
N LEU A 104 3.13 -1.42 0.60
CA LEU A 104 3.65 -2.75 0.26
C LEU A 104 4.52 -3.31 1.39
N SER A 105 5.45 -2.52 1.90
CA SER A 105 6.35 -2.92 3.00
C SER A 105 5.62 -3.10 4.34
N SER A 106 4.39 -2.59 4.46
CA SER A 106 3.60 -2.56 5.70
C SER A 106 2.64 -3.74 5.84
N GLY A 107 2.66 -4.69 4.91
CA GLY A 107 1.97 -5.97 5.05
C GLY A 107 2.54 -6.81 6.19
N GLU A 108 1.80 -7.87 6.57
CA GLU A 108 2.23 -8.82 7.60
C GLU A 108 3.58 -9.43 7.23
N LYS A 109 4.50 -9.49 8.20
CA LYS A 109 5.85 -10.01 7.98
C LYS A 109 5.81 -11.47 7.54
N GLY A 110 6.52 -11.78 6.46
CA GLY A 110 6.47 -13.07 5.79
C GLY A 110 5.36 -13.19 4.72
N LYS A 111 4.48 -12.17 4.60
CA LYS A 111 3.36 -12.13 3.65
C LYS A 111 3.40 -10.92 2.71
N ARG A 112 4.59 -10.35 2.48
CA ARG A 112 4.82 -9.23 1.56
C ARG A 112 5.46 -9.76 0.28
N TYR A 113 4.84 -9.51 -0.85
CA TYR A 113 5.21 -10.16 -2.10
C TYR A 113 5.39 -9.16 -3.25
N ALA A 114 6.19 -9.56 -4.24
CA ALA A 114 6.29 -8.88 -5.53
C ALA A 114 6.16 -9.91 -6.67
N LEU A 115 5.58 -9.50 -7.80
CA LEU A 115 5.67 -10.26 -9.03
C LEU A 115 7.03 -10.00 -9.69
N PRO A 116 7.56 -10.93 -10.52
CA PRO A 116 8.97 -10.89 -10.99
C PRO A 116 9.37 -9.63 -11.76
N ASN A 117 8.42 -8.98 -12.43
CA ASN A 117 8.68 -7.79 -13.24
C ASN A 117 8.14 -6.51 -12.57
N SER A 118 7.88 -6.56 -11.26
CA SER A 118 7.44 -5.39 -10.51
C SER A 118 8.61 -4.45 -10.24
N GLU A 119 8.31 -3.16 -10.22
CA GLU A 119 9.23 -2.10 -9.82
C GLU A 119 8.76 -1.48 -8.51
N ILE A 120 9.68 -1.31 -7.58
CA ILE A 120 9.42 -0.70 -6.28
C ILE A 120 10.27 0.56 -6.14
N MET A 121 9.68 1.69 -5.72
CA MET A 121 10.43 2.92 -5.55
C MET A 121 10.13 3.56 -4.20
N ILE A 122 11.19 3.87 -3.46
CA ILE A 122 11.12 4.62 -2.20
C ILE A 122 11.76 5.98 -2.35
N HIS A 123 11.19 6.98 -1.69
CA HIS A 123 11.73 8.32 -1.57
C HIS A 123 11.11 9.08 -0.39
N GLN A 124 11.70 10.24 -0.05
CA GLN A 124 11.16 11.13 0.98
C GLN A 124 9.84 11.78 0.54
N PRO A 125 8.98 12.20 1.50
CA PRO A 125 7.77 12.96 1.16
C PRO A 125 8.14 14.30 0.52
N SER A 126 7.39 14.67 -0.52
CA SER A 126 7.48 15.98 -1.14
C SER A 126 6.35 16.89 -0.61
N GLY A 127 6.61 18.18 -0.61
CA GLY A 127 5.63 19.18 -0.23
C GLY A 127 6.17 20.58 -0.46
N GLY A 128 5.31 21.58 -0.32
CA GLY A 128 5.69 22.97 -0.48
C GLY A 128 4.76 23.90 0.30
N ALA A 129 5.22 25.11 0.54
CA ALA A 129 4.43 26.16 1.20
C ALA A 129 4.67 27.50 0.52
N LYS A 130 3.62 28.32 0.53
CA LYS A 130 3.67 29.73 0.11
C LYS A 130 2.90 30.55 1.13
N GLY A 131 3.49 31.65 1.59
CA GLY A 131 2.86 32.51 2.60
C GLY A 131 3.90 33.30 3.37
N GLN A 132 3.55 33.70 4.59
CA GLN A 132 4.46 34.38 5.49
C GLN A 132 5.57 33.43 6.01
N ALA A 133 6.71 33.96 6.40
CA ALA A 133 7.86 33.17 6.84
C ALA A 133 7.51 32.17 7.95
N THR A 134 6.68 32.54 8.91
CA THR A 134 6.21 31.65 9.98
C THR A 134 5.36 30.50 9.45
N ASP A 135 4.47 30.76 8.50
CA ASP A 135 3.62 29.71 7.89
C ASP A 135 4.46 28.71 7.09
N ILE A 136 5.43 29.22 6.33
CA ILE A 136 6.40 28.37 5.59
C ILE A 136 7.18 27.48 6.56
N LYS A 137 7.64 28.04 7.69
CA LYS A 137 8.35 27.27 8.72
C LYS A 137 7.48 26.17 9.32
N ILE A 138 6.22 26.47 9.65
CA ILE A 138 5.26 25.48 10.20
C ILE A 138 5.10 24.30 9.24
N VAL A 139 4.92 24.57 7.93
CA VAL A 139 4.78 23.51 6.91
C VAL A 139 6.08 22.73 6.75
N ALA A 140 7.23 23.39 6.71
CA ALA A 140 8.53 22.73 6.63
C ALA A 140 8.76 21.79 7.81
N ASP A 141 8.52 22.26 9.03
CA ASP A 141 8.64 21.46 10.26
C ASP A 141 7.67 20.26 10.25
N HIS A 142 6.47 20.44 9.69
CA HIS A 142 5.51 19.33 9.50
C HIS A 142 6.02 18.28 8.52
N ILE A 143 6.53 18.68 7.35
CA ILE A 143 7.11 17.77 6.35
C ILE A 143 8.28 16.97 6.94
N LEU A 144 9.18 17.64 7.70
CA LEU A 144 10.32 16.97 8.34
C LEU A 144 9.87 15.94 9.39
N ARG A 145 8.84 16.23 10.18
CA ARG A 145 8.25 15.26 11.11
C ARG A 145 7.63 14.08 10.39
N THR A 146 6.94 14.33 9.28
CA THR A 146 6.37 13.29 8.43
C THR A 146 7.47 12.39 7.85
N LYS A 147 8.54 12.98 7.30
CA LYS A 147 9.73 12.25 6.81
C LYS A 147 10.31 11.33 7.90
N ALA A 148 10.52 11.85 9.09
CA ALA A 148 11.05 11.08 10.21
C ALA A 148 10.12 9.92 10.61
N LYS A 149 8.79 10.13 10.62
CA LYS A 149 7.79 9.07 10.91
C LYS A 149 7.84 7.96 9.86
N LEU A 150 7.83 8.32 8.56
CA LEU A 150 7.87 7.35 7.46
C LEU A 150 9.17 6.54 7.47
N ASN A 151 10.32 7.20 7.66
CA ASN A 151 11.61 6.53 7.72
C ASN A 151 11.69 5.54 8.89
N LYS A 152 11.14 5.90 10.06
CA LYS A 152 11.07 5.01 11.21
C LYS A 152 10.28 3.74 10.88
N ILE A 153 9.10 3.87 10.30
CA ILE A 153 8.25 2.73 9.92
C ILE A 153 8.94 1.87 8.85
N LEU A 154 9.57 2.48 7.84
CA LEU A 154 10.34 1.75 6.82
C LEU A 154 11.51 0.98 7.44
N SER A 155 12.22 1.57 8.40
CA SER A 155 13.29 0.90 9.15
C SER A 155 12.76 -0.33 9.92
N GLU A 156 11.64 -0.18 10.60
CA GLU A 156 10.97 -1.28 11.32
C GLU A 156 10.52 -2.40 10.36
N ASN A 157 9.94 -2.03 9.20
CA ASN A 157 9.44 -2.99 8.22
C ASN A 157 10.57 -3.75 7.49
N THR A 158 11.66 -3.06 7.15
CA THR A 158 12.77 -3.64 6.38
C THR A 158 13.86 -4.27 7.25
N GLY A 159 13.95 -3.85 8.51
CA GLY A 159 15.02 -4.23 9.42
C GLY A 159 16.35 -3.50 9.16
N LYS A 160 16.37 -2.49 8.28
CA LYS A 160 17.55 -1.64 8.04
C LYS A 160 17.65 -0.52 9.06
N ASP A 161 18.89 -0.09 9.32
CA ASP A 161 19.13 1.06 10.17
C ASP A 161 18.48 2.33 9.62
N ILE A 162 17.98 3.18 10.50
CA ILE A 162 17.23 4.39 10.14
C ILE A 162 18.07 5.38 9.33
N GLU A 163 19.39 5.41 9.57
CA GLU A 163 20.35 6.23 8.82
C GLU A 163 20.48 5.76 7.37
N ILE A 164 20.45 4.45 7.12
CA ILE A 164 20.44 3.86 5.78
C ILE A 164 19.14 4.21 5.07
N ILE A 165 17.99 4.02 5.73
CA ILE A 165 16.69 4.42 5.18
C ILE A 165 16.66 5.91 4.84
N ALA A 166 17.18 6.77 5.72
CA ALA A 166 17.21 8.22 5.50
C ALA A 166 18.07 8.60 4.27
N GLN A 167 19.18 7.90 4.04
CA GLN A 167 20.03 8.10 2.88
C GLN A 167 19.37 7.58 1.60
N ASP A 168 18.83 6.37 1.63
CA ASP A 168 18.26 5.69 0.46
C ASP A 168 16.94 6.31 -0.01
N THR A 169 16.20 6.98 0.89
CA THR A 169 14.98 7.71 0.56
C THR A 169 15.21 9.19 0.23
N GLU A 170 16.45 9.68 0.25
CA GLU A 170 16.72 11.11 -0.01
C GLU A 170 16.35 11.53 -1.45
N ARG A 171 16.41 10.61 -2.41
CA ARG A 171 15.97 10.74 -3.79
C ARG A 171 15.25 9.46 -4.22
N ASP A 172 14.65 9.49 -5.42
CA ASP A 172 14.01 8.32 -6.01
C ASP A 172 14.99 7.16 -6.09
N ASN A 173 14.67 6.09 -5.39
CA ASN A 173 15.43 4.86 -5.32
C ASN A 173 14.58 3.73 -5.89
N PHE A 174 14.77 3.44 -7.17
CA PHE A 174 14.07 2.39 -7.89
C PHE A 174 14.74 1.03 -7.67
N MET A 175 13.95 0.02 -7.44
CA MET A 175 14.38 -1.36 -7.18
C MET A 175 13.56 -2.33 -8.03
N THR A 176 14.23 -3.32 -8.60
CA THR A 176 13.59 -4.53 -9.13
C THR A 176 12.96 -5.34 -8.00
N ALA A 177 12.16 -6.36 -8.34
CA ALA A 177 11.58 -7.25 -7.33
C ALA A 177 12.66 -7.95 -6.49
N GLU A 178 13.79 -8.36 -7.12
CA GLU A 178 14.93 -8.98 -6.46
C GLU A 178 15.63 -8.03 -5.49
N GLU A 179 15.92 -6.80 -5.94
CA GLU A 179 16.53 -5.77 -5.09
C GLU A 179 15.61 -5.38 -3.91
N ALA A 180 14.30 -5.30 -4.13
CA ALA A 180 13.32 -5.04 -3.08
C ALA A 180 13.24 -6.18 -2.04
N LEU A 181 13.42 -7.44 -2.49
CA LEU A 181 13.54 -8.60 -1.61
C LEU A 181 14.82 -8.51 -0.75
N GLU A 182 15.96 -8.24 -1.36
CA GLU A 182 17.24 -8.07 -0.64
C GLU A 182 17.22 -6.87 0.31
N TYR A 183 16.50 -5.82 -0.09
CA TYR A 183 16.31 -4.62 0.73
C TYR A 183 15.42 -4.89 1.97
N GLY A 184 14.50 -5.84 1.88
CA GLY A 184 13.55 -6.20 2.94
C GLY A 184 12.17 -5.51 2.82
N LEU A 185 11.89 -4.88 1.67
CA LEU A 185 10.57 -4.29 1.38
C LEU A 185 9.51 -5.36 1.12
N VAL A 186 9.94 -6.51 0.59
CA VAL A 186 9.10 -7.70 0.40
C VAL A 186 9.79 -8.94 0.96
N ASP A 187 9.04 -10.01 1.16
CA ASP A 187 9.53 -11.26 1.77
C ASP A 187 9.76 -12.36 0.73
N LYS A 188 9.11 -12.26 -0.46
CA LYS A 188 9.21 -13.29 -1.50
C LYS A 188 8.74 -12.76 -2.87
N ILE A 189 9.34 -13.31 -3.94
CA ILE A 189 8.88 -13.11 -5.32
C ILE A 189 7.97 -14.28 -5.71
N LEU A 190 6.78 -13.95 -6.23
CA LEU A 190 5.78 -14.94 -6.64
C LEU A 190 5.80 -15.13 -8.16
N TYR A 191 6.25 -16.30 -8.62
CA TYR A 191 6.28 -16.67 -10.05
C TYR A 191 4.97 -17.33 -10.52
N LYS A 192 4.22 -17.94 -9.62
CA LYS A 192 2.93 -18.59 -9.88
C LYS A 192 2.02 -18.48 -8.66
N ARG A 193 0.73 -18.41 -8.94
CA ARG A 193 -0.33 -18.43 -7.92
C ARG A 193 -0.61 -19.84 -7.45
#